data_e243f7a013f89e330465c7f816af2bb4
#
_entry.id   e243f7a013f89e330465c7f816af2bb4
#
_cell.length_a   1.000
_cell.length_b   1.000
_cell.length_c   1.000
_cell.angle_alpha   90.00
_cell.angle_beta   90.00
_cell.angle_gamma   90.00
#
_symmetry.space_group_name_H-M   'P 1'
#
loop_
_entity.id
_entity.type
_entity.pdbx_description
1 polymer ?
#
loop_
_entity_poly.entity_id
_entity_poly.type
_entity_poly.pdbx_seq_one_letter_code
_entity_poly.pdbx_strand_id
1 'polypeptide(L)'
;MKFISILLFLVFCSSMDLQAKPPYDGTIWYFPDVINSNDPTTFKELIYTGKDYREMFDRRKGGRWLNKEAFLFNAVYEERIIEIQVNPEFKNVDNAFKEAFYYSEVIGRLPNFLLTNVKTVWIHKGKKSYGGGNENLLIHTGRSKEYISKEILEEVFIHEAGHTSLDWDFGGLLSKAEWQKAKSKDKEHISDYAKKFPRSEDVAESILTWIAVRYRLDRISKENNEIILNTIPNRLKVFDEQNFDMYPLVPRD
;
A
#
# COMPACT_ATOMS: atom_id res chain seq x y z
N MET A 1 -34.10 67.56 25.54
CA MET A 1 -34.11 66.42 24.61
C MET A 1 -32.73 65.78 24.69
N LYS A 2 -32.59 64.57 25.28
CA LYS A 2 -31.31 63.81 25.37
C LYS A 2 -31.35 62.72 24.31
N PHE A 3 -30.46 62.79 23.33
CA PHE A 3 -30.31 61.76 22.35
C PHE A 3 -29.45 60.62 22.96
N ILE A 4 -29.99 59.40 23.02
CA ILE A 4 -29.31 58.21 23.42
C ILE A 4 -28.80 57.54 22.11
N SER A 5 -27.49 57.58 21.87
CA SER A 5 -26.86 56.81 20.79
C SER A 5 -26.71 55.36 21.23
N ILE A 6 -27.41 54.45 20.59
CA ILE A 6 -27.25 53.01 20.77
C ILE A 6 -26.10 52.58 19.83
N LEU A 7 -24.98 52.19 20.44
CA LEU A 7 -23.83 51.63 19.72
C LEU A 7 -24.06 50.10 19.53
N LEU A 8 -24.38 49.69 18.32
CA LEU A 8 -24.58 48.29 17.97
C LEU A 8 -23.19 47.62 17.80
N PHE A 9 -22.79 46.81 18.76
CA PHE A 9 -21.60 45.97 18.67
C PHE A 9 -21.92 44.74 17.81
N LEU A 10 -21.49 44.73 16.54
CA LEU A 10 -21.46 43.54 15.69
C LEU A 10 -20.32 42.65 16.15
N VAL A 11 -20.64 41.59 16.90
CA VAL A 11 -19.68 40.51 17.21
C VAL A 11 -19.50 39.67 15.94
N PHE A 12 -18.42 39.89 15.23
CA PHE A 12 -17.95 38.98 14.18
C PHE A 12 -17.46 37.70 14.88
N CYS A 13 -18.30 36.70 15.03
CA CYS A 13 -17.82 35.32 15.26
C CYS A 13 -17.13 34.87 13.99
N SER A 14 -15.81 35.05 13.90
CA SER A 14 -14.99 34.30 12.98
C SER A 14 -15.01 32.84 13.46
N SER A 15 -15.82 32.01 12.81
CA SER A 15 -15.68 30.57 12.89
C SER A 15 -14.27 30.28 12.34
N MET A 16 -13.32 30.08 13.24
CA MET A 16 -12.09 29.38 12.88
C MET A 16 -12.57 27.98 12.49
N ASP A 17 -12.62 27.69 11.19
CA ASP A 17 -12.63 26.32 10.71
C ASP A 17 -11.39 25.65 11.29
N LEU A 18 -11.55 24.96 12.43
CA LEU A 18 -10.57 24.01 12.88
C LEU A 18 -10.55 22.92 11.79
N GLN A 19 -9.61 23.05 10.86
CA GLN A 19 -9.39 22.04 9.85
C GLN A 19 -9.09 20.75 10.61
N ALA A 20 -9.97 19.77 10.50
CA ALA A 20 -9.84 18.51 11.24
C ALA A 20 -8.48 17.88 10.93
N LYS A 21 -7.78 17.45 11.97
CA LYS A 21 -6.52 16.71 11.79
C LYS A 21 -6.87 15.30 11.33
N PRO A 22 -6.14 14.70 10.36
CA PRO A 22 -6.27 13.28 10.07
C PRO A 22 -6.15 12.44 11.33
N PRO A 23 -6.93 11.37 11.47
CA PRO A 23 -6.94 10.58 12.70
C PRO A 23 -5.61 9.88 12.96
N TYR A 24 -4.82 9.67 11.92
CA TYR A 24 -3.60 8.90 12.01
C TYR A 24 -2.36 9.67 11.58
N ASP A 25 -1.25 9.51 12.33
CA ASP A 25 0.03 10.16 12.05
C ASP A 25 0.90 9.25 11.17
N GLY A 26 1.60 9.81 10.18
CA GLY A 26 2.53 9.11 9.31
C GLY A 26 1.85 8.18 8.31
N THR A 27 2.60 7.21 7.79
CA THR A 27 2.08 6.14 6.95
C THR A 27 1.33 5.13 7.81
N ILE A 28 0.16 4.69 7.34
CA ILE A 28 -0.66 3.75 8.09
C ILE A 28 -0.10 2.34 7.98
N TRP A 29 0.51 1.89 9.04
CA TRP A 29 0.86 0.48 9.29
C TRP A 29 0.07 0.02 10.52
N TYR A 30 -1.26 0.15 10.47
CA TYR A 30 -2.02 0.22 11.69
C TYR A 30 -2.30 -1.01 12.37
N PHE A 31 -2.42 -1.99 11.60
CA PHE A 31 -3.04 -3.16 12.16
C PHE A 31 -2.05 -4.26 11.91
N PRO A 32 -1.14 -4.49 12.87
CA PRO A 32 -0.35 -5.69 12.79
C PRO A 32 -1.35 -6.83 12.54
N ASP A 33 -1.02 -7.70 11.60
CA ASP A 33 -1.82 -8.87 11.28
C ASP A 33 -3.14 -8.65 10.52
N VAL A 34 -3.36 -7.58 9.77
CA VAL A 34 -4.46 -7.54 8.79
C VAL A 34 -4.34 -8.73 7.83
N ILE A 35 -3.11 -8.99 7.36
CA ILE A 35 -2.71 -10.24 6.73
C ILE A 35 -1.43 -10.71 7.41
N ASN A 36 -1.29 -12.02 7.68
CA ASN A 36 -0.10 -12.58 8.32
C ASN A 36 0.27 -13.96 7.76
N SER A 37 1.32 -14.57 8.33
CA SER A 37 1.85 -15.86 7.88
C SER A 37 0.89 -17.04 8.00
N ASN A 38 -0.21 -16.91 8.74
CA ASN A 38 -1.24 -17.96 8.86
C ASN A 38 -2.33 -17.84 7.78
N ASP A 39 -2.36 -16.71 7.06
CA ASP A 39 -3.32 -16.54 5.97
C ASP A 39 -2.89 -17.34 4.73
N PRO A 40 -3.83 -17.81 3.92
CA PRO A 40 -3.54 -18.61 2.74
C PRO A 40 -2.71 -17.82 1.72
N THR A 41 -1.88 -18.55 0.95
CA THR A 41 -1.07 -17.99 -0.13
C THR A 41 -1.41 -18.65 -1.46
N THR A 42 -1.41 -17.89 -2.54
CA THR A 42 -1.53 -18.39 -3.91
C THR A 42 -0.18 -18.86 -4.48
N PHE A 43 0.93 -18.65 -3.76
CA PHE A 43 2.26 -19.05 -4.20
C PHE A 43 2.38 -20.58 -4.26
N LYS A 44 2.90 -21.11 -5.38
CA LYS A 44 3.06 -22.56 -5.62
C LYS A 44 4.53 -22.98 -5.62
N GLU A 45 5.35 -22.32 -6.42
CA GLU A 45 6.77 -22.68 -6.59
C GLU A 45 7.61 -21.51 -7.08
N LEU A 46 8.91 -21.60 -6.88
CA LEU A 46 9.89 -20.67 -7.41
C LEU A 46 10.86 -21.38 -8.34
N ILE A 47 10.91 -20.96 -9.60
CA ILE A 47 11.73 -21.57 -10.65
C ILE A 47 12.90 -20.64 -10.96
N TYR A 48 14.14 -21.11 -10.77
CA TYR A 48 15.33 -20.38 -11.21
C TYR A 48 15.45 -20.41 -12.74
N THR A 49 15.52 -19.26 -13.38
CA THR A 49 15.56 -19.12 -14.84
C THR A 49 16.94 -18.68 -15.37
N GLY A 50 17.91 -18.47 -14.46
CA GLY A 50 19.28 -18.11 -14.84
C GLY A 50 19.65 -16.69 -14.40
N LYS A 51 20.59 -16.10 -15.14
CA LYS A 51 20.99 -14.70 -14.96
C LYS A 51 20.87 -13.97 -16.27
N ASP A 52 20.46 -12.71 -16.17
CA ASP A 52 20.46 -11.80 -17.31
C ASP A 52 20.45 -10.35 -16.83
N TYR A 53 20.76 -9.41 -17.72
CA TYR A 53 20.73 -7.99 -17.41
C TYR A 53 19.31 -7.50 -17.25
N ARG A 54 19.07 -6.78 -16.15
CA ARG A 54 17.80 -6.13 -15.85
C ARG A 54 18.03 -4.70 -15.34
N GLU A 55 17.19 -3.81 -15.79
CA GLU A 55 17.12 -2.47 -15.20
C GLU A 55 16.27 -2.53 -13.92
N MET A 56 16.86 -2.14 -12.80
CA MET A 56 16.24 -2.13 -11.49
C MET A 56 16.46 -0.76 -10.83
N PHE A 57 15.43 -0.20 -10.23
CA PHE A 57 15.59 1.03 -9.44
C PHE A 57 16.07 0.69 -8.03
N ASP A 58 17.08 1.40 -7.56
CA ASP A 58 17.64 1.26 -6.21
C ASP A 58 17.55 2.59 -5.46
N ARG A 59 16.77 2.64 -4.38
CA ARG A 59 16.58 3.85 -3.56
C ARG A 59 17.82 4.27 -2.77
N ARG A 60 18.86 3.44 -2.72
CA ARG A 60 20.13 3.80 -2.08
C ARG A 60 20.84 4.90 -2.86
N LYS A 61 21.68 5.68 -2.15
CA LYS A 61 22.50 6.75 -2.75
C LYS A 61 21.69 7.77 -3.57
N GLY A 62 20.53 8.16 -3.04
CA GLY A 62 19.68 9.17 -3.67
C GLY A 62 18.69 8.64 -4.71
N GLY A 63 18.67 7.33 -4.96
CA GLY A 63 17.81 6.70 -5.98
C GLY A 63 18.46 6.72 -7.37
N ARG A 64 18.55 5.57 -8.01
CA ARG A 64 19.08 5.44 -9.38
C ARG A 64 18.66 4.14 -10.04
N TRP A 65 18.57 4.17 -11.34
CA TRP A 65 18.44 2.99 -12.17
C TRP A 65 19.80 2.26 -12.28
N LEU A 66 19.76 0.95 -12.13
CA LEU A 66 20.91 0.07 -12.23
C LEU A 66 20.66 -0.98 -13.31
N ASN A 67 21.55 -1.08 -14.28
CA ASN A 67 21.57 -2.23 -15.18
C ASN A 67 22.55 -3.27 -14.61
N LYS A 68 22.02 -4.43 -14.16
CA LYS A 68 22.79 -5.48 -13.48
C LYS A 68 22.41 -6.87 -14.00
N GLU A 69 23.40 -7.76 -14.05
CA GLU A 69 23.20 -9.19 -14.29
C GLU A 69 22.55 -9.80 -13.04
N ALA A 70 21.21 -9.73 -12.95
CA ALA A 70 20.43 -10.20 -11.83
C ALA A 70 20.28 -11.73 -11.82
N PHE A 71 20.09 -12.33 -10.64
CA PHE A 71 19.53 -13.68 -10.53
C PHE A 71 18.04 -13.59 -10.81
N LEU A 72 17.54 -14.40 -11.74
CA LEU A 72 16.16 -14.37 -12.19
C LEU A 72 15.41 -15.62 -11.75
N PHE A 73 14.20 -15.42 -11.26
CA PHE A 73 13.29 -16.48 -10.88
C PHE A 73 11.91 -16.19 -11.39
N ASN A 74 11.15 -17.21 -11.75
CA ASN A 74 9.71 -17.13 -11.94
C ASN A 74 9.03 -17.60 -10.65
N ALA A 75 8.36 -16.69 -9.96
CA ALA A 75 7.43 -17.03 -8.89
C ALA A 75 6.09 -17.39 -9.52
N VAL A 76 5.70 -18.65 -9.40
CA VAL A 76 4.45 -19.20 -9.92
C VAL A 76 3.38 -19.10 -8.85
N TYR A 77 2.32 -18.38 -9.13
CA TYR A 77 1.11 -18.29 -8.34
C TYR A 77 -0.02 -19.02 -9.06
N GLU A 78 -1.16 -19.21 -8.43
CA GLU A 78 -2.28 -19.95 -9.04
C GLU A 78 -2.70 -19.40 -10.41
N GLU A 79 -2.67 -18.10 -10.61
CA GLU A 79 -3.20 -17.46 -11.82
C GLU A 79 -2.19 -16.59 -12.57
N ARG A 80 -0.96 -16.50 -12.08
CA ARG A 80 0.06 -15.62 -12.67
C ARG A 80 1.47 -16.09 -12.41
N ILE A 81 2.39 -15.56 -13.20
CA ILE A 81 3.83 -15.67 -12.97
C ILE A 81 4.37 -14.26 -12.80
N ILE A 82 5.19 -14.04 -11.76
CA ILE A 82 5.89 -12.77 -11.51
C ILE A 82 7.39 -13.04 -11.58
N GLU A 83 8.12 -12.24 -12.36
CA GLU A 83 9.58 -12.34 -12.43
C GLU A 83 10.21 -11.70 -11.20
N ILE A 84 10.97 -12.47 -10.44
CA ILE A 84 11.73 -11.99 -9.29
C ILE A 84 13.17 -11.74 -9.75
N GLN A 85 13.62 -10.50 -9.61
CA GLN A 85 14.94 -10.03 -10.03
C GLN A 85 15.76 -9.71 -8.79
N VAL A 86 16.72 -10.59 -8.46
CA VAL A 86 17.56 -10.44 -7.26
C VAL A 86 18.92 -9.85 -7.64
N ASN A 87 19.27 -8.73 -7.01
CA ASN A 87 20.52 -8.03 -7.25
C ASN A 87 21.74 -8.96 -7.03
N PRO A 88 22.76 -8.93 -7.90
CA PRO A 88 23.94 -9.80 -7.80
C PRO A 88 24.76 -9.60 -6.50
N GLU A 89 24.46 -8.57 -5.71
CA GLU A 89 25.04 -8.37 -4.38
C GLU A 89 24.75 -9.50 -3.37
N PHE A 90 23.79 -10.38 -3.67
CA PHE A 90 23.53 -11.61 -2.90
C PHE A 90 24.55 -12.73 -3.18
N LYS A 91 25.43 -12.55 -4.17
CA LYS A 91 26.63 -13.31 -4.48
C LYS A 91 26.41 -14.64 -5.19
N ASN A 92 25.50 -15.48 -4.75
CA ASN A 92 25.22 -16.79 -5.34
C ASN A 92 23.71 -17.07 -5.43
N VAL A 93 23.38 -18.10 -6.20
CA VAL A 93 21.98 -18.48 -6.47
C VAL A 93 21.23 -18.91 -5.20
N ASP A 94 21.92 -19.60 -4.28
CA ASP A 94 21.26 -20.10 -3.05
C ASP A 94 20.80 -18.94 -2.13
N ASN A 95 21.65 -17.92 -1.99
CA ASN A 95 21.27 -16.72 -1.23
C ASN A 95 20.18 -15.92 -1.93
N ALA A 96 20.24 -15.80 -3.26
CA ALA A 96 19.23 -15.13 -4.04
C ALA A 96 17.88 -15.89 -3.98
N PHE A 97 17.91 -17.22 -4.06
CA PHE A 97 16.74 -18.08 -3.95
C PHE A 97 16.03 -17.92 -2.61
N LYS A 98 16.76 -17.90 -1.50
CA LYS A 98 16.19 -17.71 -0.15
C LYS A 98 15.36 -16.44 -0.04
N GLU A 99 15.91 -15.34 -0.54
CA GLU A 99 15.20 -14.06 -0.52
C GLU A 99 13.99 -14.09 -1.48
N ALA A 100 14.21 -14.55 -2.71
CA ALA A 100 13.14 -14.64 -3.70
C ALA A 100 11.99 -15.52 -3.20
N PHE A 101 12.27 -16.69 -2.62
CA PHE A 101 11.27 -17.60 -2.08
C PHE A 101 10.46 -16.97 -0.95
N TYR A 102 11.15 -16.39 0.02
CA TYR A 102 10.51 -15.76 1.18
C TYR A 102 9.50 -14.65 0.76
N TYR A 103 9.94 -13.73 -0.11
CA TYR A 103 9.06 -12.65 -0.54
C TYR A 103 7.97 -13.13 -1.50
N SER A 104 8.21 -14.14 -2.32
CA SER A 104 7.17 -14.73 -3.17
C SER A 104 6.03 -15.33 -2.34
N GLU A 105 6.36 -15.99 -1.23
CA GLU A 105 5.37 -16.54 -0.31
C GLU A 105 4.54 -15.44 0.36
N VAL A 106 5.19 -14.38 0.84
CA VAL A 106 4.51 -13.21 1.45
C VAL A 106 3.61 -12.51 0.43
N ILE A 107 4.11 -12.23 -0.77
CA ILE A 107 3.36 -11.59 -1.86
C ILE A 107 2.13 -12.43 -2.24
N GLY A 108 2.24 -13.75 -2.21
CA GLY A 108 1.12 -14.65 -2.51
C GLY A 108 -0.04 -14.61 -1.53
N ARG A 109 0.12 -13.99 -0.36
CA ARG A 109 -0.98 -13.76 0.62
C ARG A 109 -1.82 -12.54 0.28
N LEU A 110 -1.34 -11.67 -0.60
CA LEU A 110 -2.08 -10.47 -0.99
C LEU A 110 -3.29 -10.84 -1.85
N PRO A 111 -4.41 -10.12 -1.73
CA PRO A 111 -5.52 -10.24 -2.65
C PRO A 111 -5.11 -10.09 -4.11
N ASN A 112 -5.65 -10.91 -4.98
CA ASN A 112 -5.29 -10.98 -6.40
C ASN A 112 -5.40 -9.65 -7.13
N PHE A 113 -6.37 -8.80 -6.79
CA PHE A 113 -6.50 -7.49 -7.42
C PHE A 113 -5.29 -6.57 -7.18
N LEU A 114 -4.61 -6.71 -6.04
CA LEU A 114 -3.39 -5.96 -5.74
C LEU A 114 -2.19 -6.41 -6.59
N LEU A 115 -2.24 -7.63 -7.13
CA LEU A 115 -1.20 -8.18 -7.98
C LEU A 115 -1.50 -8.04 -9.48
N THR A 116 -2.60 -7.40 -9.88
CA THR A 116 -3.04 -7.30 -11.28
C THR A 116 -1.98 -6.69 -12.18
N ASN A 117 -1.31 -5.65 -11.72
CA ASN A 117 -0.27 -4.95 -12.49
C ASN A 117 1.15 -5.27 -12.02
N VAL A 118 1.34 -6.19 -11.07
CA VAL A 118 2.67 -6.58 -10.61
C VAL A 118 3.27 -7.60 -11.58
N LYS A 119 4.23 -7.18 -12.40
CA LYS A 119 4.95 -8.04 -13.34
C LYS A 119 6.32 -8.47 -12.83
N THR A 120 6.96 -7.61 -12.03
CA THR A 120 8.32 -7.84 -11.54
C THR A 120 8.45 -7.49 -10.06
N VAL A 121 9.45 -8.09 -9.40
CA VAL A 121 9.85 -7.74 -8.04
C VAL A 121 11.37 -7.54 -8.01
N TRP A 122 11.83 -6.38 -7.56
CA TRP A 122 13.25 -6.08 -7.40
C TRP A 122 13.68 -6.28 -5.96
N ILE A 123 14.72 -7.10 -5.74
CA ILE A 123 15.23 -7.40 -4.41
C ILE A 123 16.67 -6.89 -4.28
N HIS A 124 16.89 -5.93 -3.40
CA HIS A 124 18.17 -5.35 -3.04
C HIS A 124 18.47 -5.53 -1.54
N LYS A 125 19.75 -5.49 -1.19
CA LYS A 125 20.17 -5.30 0.20
C LYS A 125 19.93 -3.84 0.65
N GLY A 126 20.10 -3.58 1.95
CA GLY A 126 20.05 -2.23 2.53
C GLY A 126 18.76 -1.92 3.26
N LYS A 127 18.71 -0.72 3.89
CA LYS A 127 17.64 -0.33 4.82
C LYS A 127 16.72 0.77 4.26
N LYS A 128 16.58 0.88 2.95
CA LYS A 128 15.61 1.81 2.35
C LYS A 128 14.20 1.24 2.44
N SER A 129 13.19 2.11 2.44
CA SER A 129 11.78 1.69 2.35
C SER A 129 11.52 0.95 1.04
N TYR A 130 10.46 0.16 1.04
CA TYR A 130 9.95 -0.51 -0.15
C TYR A 130 9.39 0.49 -1.15
N GLY A 131 8.92 0.04 -2.28
CA GLY A 131 8.31 0.85 -3.31
C GLY A 131 7.36 0.07 -4.19
N GLY A 132 6.34 0.75 -4.69
CA GLY A 132 5.43 0.27 -5.72
C GLY A 132 5.37 1.21 -6.91
N GLY A 133 4.65 0.81 -7.95
CA GLY A 133 4.51 1.51 -9.23
C GLY A 133 5.32 0.88 -10.35
N ASN A 134 5.13 1.35 -11.59
CA ASN A 134 5.86 0.86 -12.77
C ASN A 134 5.80 -0.68 -12.94
N GLU A 135 4.64 -1.28 -12.67
CA GLU A 135 4.42 -2.73 -12.74
C GLU A 135 5.36 -3.56 -11.84
N ASN A 136 5.85 -2.95 -10.74
CA ASN A 136 6.91 -3.51 -9.91
C ASN A 136 6.65 -3.34 -8.41
N LEU A 137 7.26 -4.25 -7.62
CA LEU A 137 7.47 -4.10 -6.19
C LEU A 137 8.96 -4.05 -5.90
N LEU A 138 9.41 -3.02 -5.19
CA LEU A 138 10.81 -2.82 -4.81
C LEU A 138 11.03 -3.16 -3.34
N ILE A 139 11.98 -4.04 -3.08
CA ILE A 139 12.31 -4.55 -1.75
C ILE A 139 13.77 -4.21 -1.40
N HIS A 140 13.96 -3.70 -0.16
CA HIS A 140 15.26 -3.58 0.47
C HIS A 140 15.32 -4.45 1.74
N THR A 141 15.96 -5.62 1.65
CA THR A 141 15.90 -6.70 2.67
C THR A 141 16.37 -6.29 4.06
N GLY A 142 17.22 -5.27 4.17
CA GLY A 142 17.64 -4.74 5.48
C GLY A 142 16.54 -3.95 6.21
N ARG A 143 15.49 -3.47 5.51
CA ARG A 143 14.32 -2.84 6.10
C ARG A 143 13.30 -3.89 6.57
N SER A 144 13.25 -5.04 5.91
CA SER A 144 12.31 -6.12 6.24
C SER A 144 12.36 -6.57 7.70
N LYS A 145 13.56 -6.55 8.31
CA LYS A 145 13.70 -6.92 9.73
C LYS A 145 12.85 -6.03 10.65
N GLU A 146 12.74 -4.74 10.34
CA GLU A 146 11.90 -3.82 11.08
C GLU A 146 10.42 -4.11 10.84
N TYR A 147 10.03 -4.34 9.58
CA TYR A 147 8.64 -4.65 9.23
C TYR A 147 8.16 -5.96 9.84
N ILE A 148 9.01 -7.01 9.81
CA ILE A 148 8.73 -8.29 10.44
C ILE A 148 8.61 -8.14 11.98
N SER A 149 9.52 -7.40 12.62
CA SER A 149 9.49 -7.21 14.08
C SER A 149 8.30 -6.39 14.57
N LYS A 150 7.66 -5.65 13.68
CA LYS A 150 6.43 -4.88 13.94
C LYS A 150 5.18 -5.60 13.45
N GLU A 151 5.31 -6.79 12.87
CA GLU A 151 4.21 -7.58 12.31
C GLU A 151 3.38 -6.81 11.25
N ILE A 152 4.10 -6.04 10.37
CA ILE A 152 3.48 -5.17 9.35
C ILE A 152 4.02 -5.43 7.94
N LEU A 153 4.68 -6.56 7.70
CA LEU A 153 5.34 -6.80 6.40
C LEU A 153 4.32 -6.90 5.26
N GLU A 154 3.24 -7.63 5.48
CA GLU A 154 2.16 -7.80 4.52
C GLU A 154 1.41 -6.49 4.28
N GLU A 155 1.21 -5.67 5.33
CA GLU A 155 0.59 -4.35 5.22
C GLU A 155 1.42 -3.39 4.37
N VAL A 156 2.76 -3.44 4.51
CA VAL A 156 3.66 -2.69 3.63
C VAL A 156 3.49 -3.13 2.17
N PHE A 157 3.36 -4.43 1.91
CA PHE A 157 3.11 -4.91 0.55
C PHE A 157 1.72 -4.54 0.03
N ILE A 158 0.68 -4.49 0.87
CA ILE A 158 -0.65 -3.98 0.48
C ILE A 158 -0.52 -2.54 -0.01
N HIS A 159 0.20 -1.68 0.73
CA HIS A 159 0.42 -0.29 0.38
C HIS A 159 1.18 -0.15 -0.96
N GLU A 160 2.31 -0.83 -1.10
CA GLU A 160 3.15 -0.74 -2.31
C GLU A 160 2.46 -1.36 -3.54
N ALA A 161 1.73 -2.47 -3.37
CA ALA A 161 0.92 -3.06 -4.42
C ALA A 161 -0.28 -2.18 -4.79
N GLY A 162 -0.83 -1.43 -3.82
CA GLY A 162 -1.81 -0.38 -4.05
C GLY A 162 -1.32 0.67 -5.04
N HIS A 163 -0.09 1.16 -4.88
CA HIS A 163 0.53 2.06 -5.88
C HIS A 163 0.63 1.41 -7.26
N THR A 164 0.99 0.13 -7.32
CA THR A 164 1.22 -0.57 -8.58
C THR A 164 -0.08 -0.90 -9.33
N SER A 165 -1.11 -1.32 -8.61
CA SER A 165 -2.31 -1.89 -9.24
C SER A 165 -3.55 -0.98 -9.18
N LEU A 166 -3.58 0.02 -8.31
CA LEU A 166 -4.76 0.86 -8.14
C LEU A 166 -4.57 2.28 -8.65
N ASP A 167 -3.35 2.82 -8.56
CA ASP A 167 -3.07 4.21 -8.91
C ASP A 167 -3.21 4.42 -10.43
N TRP A 168 -4.10 5.33 -10.83
CA TRP A 168 -4.33 5.70 -12.24
C TRP A 168 -3.10 6.26 -12.95
N ASP A 169 -2.17 6.90 -12.25
CA ASP A 169 -0.95 7.44 -12.85
C ASP A 169 0.03 6.32 -13.29
N PHE A 170 -0.18 5.08 -12.82
CA PHE A 170 0.51 3.86 -13.24
C PHE A 170 -0.37 2.89 -14.04
N GLY A 171 -1.49 3.36 -14.59
CA GLY A 171 -2.42 2.49 -15.32
C GLY A 171 -3.24 1.58 -14.41
N GLY A 172 -3.42 1.98 -13.16
CA GLY A 172 -4.15 1.22 -12.15
C GLY A 172 -5.66 1.18 -12.37
N LEU A 173 -6.30 0.34 -11.57
CA LEU A 173 -7.72 -0.03 -11.72
C LEU A 173 -8.70 1.10 -11.37
N LEU A 174 -8.28 2.10 -10.58
CA LEU A 174 -9.19 3.13 -10.10
C LEU A 174 -9.37 4.28 -11.08
N SER A 175 -10.61 4.77 -11.17
CA SER A 175 -10.94 6.01 -11.88
C SER A 175 -10.54 7.23 -11.07
N LYS A 176 -9.63 8.06 -11.62
CA LYS A 176 -9.22 9.33 -11.02
C LYS A 176 -10.40 10.24 -10.72
N ALA A 177 -11.37 10.32 -11.64
CA ALA A 177 -12.55 11.19 -11.47
C ALA A 177 -13.43 10.76 -10.31
N GLU A 178 -13.70 9.45 -10.20
CA GLU A 178 -14.49 8.88 -9.10
C GLU A 178 -13.79 9.05 -7.76
N TRP A 179 -12.49 8.78 -7.70
CA TRP A 179 -11.70 8.98 -6.48
C TRP A 179 -11.72 10.44 -6.01
N GLN A 180 -11.48 11.40 -6.91
CA GLN A 180 -11.51 12.84 -6.54
C GLN A 180 -12.91 13.28 -6.09
N LYS A 181 -13.98 12.75 -6.70
CA LYS A 181 -15.36 12.99 -6.28
C LYS A 181 -15.63 12.42 -4.88
N ALA A 182 -15.17 11.23 -4.58
CA ALA A 182 -15.30 10.61 -3.26
C ALA A 182 -14.53 11.42 -2.20
N LYS A 183 -13.26 11.72 -2.50
CA LYS A 183 -12.38 12.52 -1.65
C LYS A 183 -13.00 13.87 -1.27
N SER A 184 -13.63 14.57 -2.20
CA SER A 184 -14.28 15.87 -1.94
C SER A 184 -15.48 15.80 -1.01
N LYS A 185 -16.03 14.59 -0.78
CA LYS A 185 -17.17 14.36 0.10
C LYS A 185 -16.78 13.86 1.49
N ASP A 186 -15.56 13.37 1.63
CA ASP A 186 -15.05 12.89 2.91
C ASP A 186 -14.59 14.06 3.79
N LYS A 187 -14.65 13.88 5.10
CA LYS A 187 -14.33 14.93 6.07
C LYS A 187 -12.84 15.28 6.06
N GLU A 188 -12.00 14.26 5.89
CA GLU A 188 -10.55 14.40 5.99
C GLU A 188 -9.84 13.27 5.22
N HIS A 189 -8.51 13.30 5.16
CA HIS A 189 -7.68 12.16 4.78
C HIS A 189 -7.55 11.19 5.94
N ILE A 190 -7.30 9.94 5.62
CA ILE A 190 -7.18 8.90 6.65
C ILE A 190 -5.89 9.07 7.49
N SER A 191 -4.82 9.60 6.90
CA SER A 191 -3.55 9.88 7.57
C SER A 191 -3.00 11.25 7.19
N ASP A 192 -2.10 11.78 8.01
CA ASP A 192 -1.39 13.02 7.69
C ASP A 192 -0.41 12.83 6.51
N TYR A 193 0.05 11.60 6.26
CA TYR A 193 0.85 11.26 5.09
C TYR A 193 0.02 11.33 3.80
N ALA A 194 -1.19 10.76 3.79
CA ALA A 194 -2.14 10.92 2.69
C ALA A 194 -2.52 12.40 2.45
N LYS A 195 -2.70 13.18 3.53
CA LYS A 195 -2.98 14.61 3.45
C LYS A 195 -1.81 15.40 2.86
N LYS A 196 -0.58 15.05 3.24
CA LYS A 196 0.63 15.71 2.75
C LYS A 196 0.92 15.39 1.28
N PHE A 197 0.62 14.18 0.84
CA PHE A 197 0.88 13.68 -0.51
C PHE A 197 -0.40 13.16 -1.21
N PRO A 198 -1.43 13.99 -1.36
CA PRO A 198 -2.77 13.54 -1.72
C PRO A 198 -2.93 13.07 -3.17
N ARG A 199 -1.88 13.15 -3.98
CA ARG A 199 -1.88 12.64 -5.36
C ARG A 199 -1.28 11.25 -5.45
N SER A 200 -0.30 10.96 -4.61
CA SER A 200 0.44 9.70 -4.65
C SER A 200 0.05 8.72 -3.55
N GLU A 201 -0.33 9.19 -2.35
CA GLU A 201 -0.44 8.32 -1.19
C GLU A 201 -1.89 8.03 -0.74
N ASP A 202 -2.84 8.86 -1.16
CA ASP A 202 -4.21 8.79 -0.65
C ASP A 202 -4.91 7.44 -0.94
N VAL A 203 -4.66 6.85 -2.11
CA VAL A 203 -5.17 5.52 -2.48
C VAL A 203 -4.48 4.43 -1.67
N ALA A 204 -3.14 4.42 -1.65
CA ALA A 204 -2.34 3.41 -0.98
C ALA A 204 -2.55 3.39 0.54
N GLU A 205 -2.75 4.55 1.16
CA GLU A 205 -3.12 4.68 2.57
C GLU A 205 -4.56 4.20 2.85
N SER A 206 -5.48 4.43 1.92
CA SER A 206 -6.89 4.08 2.10
C SER A 206 -7.19 2.61 1.87
N ILE A 207 -6.47 1.91 0.97
CA ILE A 207 -6.76 0.52 0.62
C ILE A 207 -6.53 -0.44 1.79
N LEU A 208 -5.49 -0.24 2.59
CA LEU A 208 -5.24 -1.04 3.77
C LEU A 208 -6.39 -0.93 4.77
N THR A 209 -6.87 0.30 5.01
CA THR A 209 -7.98 0.54 5.93
C THR A 209 -9.29 -0.06 5.41
N TRP A 210 -9.51 -0.03 4.08
CA TRP A 210 -10.67 -0.69 3.48
C TRP A 210 -10.64 -2.21 3.66
N ILE A 211 -9.49 -2.86 3.41
CA ILE A 211 -9.33 -4.30 3.67
C ILE A 211 -9.62 -4.61 5.14
N ALA A 212 -9.08 -3.81 6.06
CA ALA A 212 -9.29 -4.00 7.49
C ALA A 212 -10.78 -3.93 7.88
N VAL A 213 -11.51 -2.89 7.45
CA VAL A 213 -12.92 -2.69 7.85
C VAL A 213 -13.92 -3.56 7.10
N ARG A 214 -13.55 -4.15 5.96
CA ARG A 214 -14.46 -5.02 5.19
C ARG A 214 -14.20 -6.51 5.39
N TYR A 215 -12.94 -6.89 5.59
CA TYR A 215 -12.54 -8.30 5.54
C TYR A 215 -11.81 -8.79 6.78
N ARG A 216 -11.41 -7.89 7.69
CA ARG A 216 -10.62 -8.20 8.88
C ARG A 216 -11.09 -7.47 10.14
N LEU A 217 -12.39 -7.34 10.31
CA LEU A 217 -12.99 -6.72 11.50
C LEU A 217 -12.57 -7.41 12.81
N ASP A 218 -12.26 -8.70 12.76
CA ASP A 218 -11.76 -9.51 13.87
C ASP A 218 -10.34 -9.13 14.28
N ARG A 219 -9.61 -8.38 13.43
CA ARG A 219 -8.20 -7.99 13.65
C ARG A 219 -8.02 -6.49 13.92
N ILE A 220 -9.08 -5.73 13.99
CA ILE A 220 -9.03 -4.30 14.32
C ILE A 220 -9.93 -3.98 15.51
N SER A 221 -9.59 -2.93 16.26
CA SER A 221 -10.45 -2.47 17.36
C SER A 221 -11.73 -1.84 16.83
N LYS A 222 -12.80 -1.90 17.65
CA LYS A 222 -14.06 -1.22 17.35
C LYS A 222 -13.85 0.29 17.14
N GLU A 223 -12.98 0.91 17.94
CA GLU A 223 -12.64 2.31 17.83
C GLU A 223 -12.01 2.63 16.46
N ASN A 224 -11.02 1.87 16.01
CA ASN A 224 -10.40 2.03 14.70
C ASN A 224 -11.41 1.85 13.56
N ASN A 225 -12.29 0.85 13.66
CA ASN A 225 -13.37 0.67 12.69
C ASN A 225 -14.26 1.91 12.59
N GLU A 226 -14.72 2.44 13.72
CA GLU A 226 -15.57 3.65 13.77
C GLU A 226 -14.84 4.88 13.20
N ILE A 227 -13.57 5.08 13.54
CA ILE A 227 -12.74 6.17 13.02
C ILE A 227 -12.64 6.10 11.50
N ILE A 228 -12.29 4.93 10.94
CA ILE A 228 -12.13 4.74 9.49
C ILE A 228 -13.45 5.02 8.77
N LEU A 229 -14.54 4.38 9.21
CA LEU A 229 -15.87 4.52 8.61
C LEU A 229 -16.40 5.96 8.65
N ASN A 230 -16.02 6.73 9.66
CA ASN A 230 -16.43 8.14 9.82
C ASN A 230 -15.53 9.13 9.06
N THR A 231 -14.29 8.76 8.75
CA THR A 231 -13.31 9.66 8.13
C THR A 231 -13.39 9.62 6.60
N ILE A 232 -13.40 8.42 6.00
CA ILE A 232 -13.32 8.24 4.55
C ILE A 232 -14.46 7.40 3.94
N PRO A 233 -15.71 7.54 4.36
CA PRO A 233 -16.81 6.67 3.93
C PRO A 233 -17.02 6.64 2.40
N ASN A 234 -16.79 7.76 1.72
CA ASN A 234 -16.98 7.84 0.27
C ASN A 234 -15.83 7.17 -0.50
N ARG A 235 -14.57 7.26 0.00
CA ARG A 235 -13.45 6.53 -0.58
C ARG A 235 -13.62 5.01 -0.39
N LEU A 236 -14.08 4.56 0.79
CA LEU A 236 -14.40 3.15 1.02
C LEU A 236 -15.43 2.63 0.03
N LYS A 237 -16.47 3.44 -0.25
CA LYS A 237 -17.49 3.10 -1.23
C LYS A 237 -16.93 2.93 -2.65
N VAL A 238 -15.94 3.74 -3.06
CA VAL A 238 -15.28 3.57 -4.37
C VAL A 238 -14.64 2.19 -4.46
N PHE A 239 -13.98 1.71 -3.41
CA PHE A 239 -13.43 0.35 -3.40
C PHE A 239 -14.54 -0.72 -3.41
N ASP A 240 -15.62 -0.53 -2.63
CA ASP A 240 -16.75 -1.46 -2.58
C ASP A 240 -17.38 -1.69 -3.97
N GLU A 241 -17.35 -0.68 -4.84
CA GLU A 241 -17.94 -0.69 -6.17
C GLU A 241 -17.06 -1.38 -7.24
N GLN A 242 -15.80 -1.76 -6.92
CA GLN A 242 -14.86 -2.30 -7.92
C GLN A 242 -14.98 -3.81 -8.17
N ASN A 243 -15.71 -4.57 -7.36
CA ASN A 243 -15.77 -6.04 -7.46
C ASN A 243 -14.39 -6.70 -7.50
N PHE A 244 -13.49 -6.28 -6.64
CA PHE A 244 -12.13 -6.78 -6.57
C PHE A 244 -12.07 -8.29 -6.27
N ASP A 245 -11.18 -9.01 -6.95
CA ASP A 245 -10.85 -10.39 -6.59
C ASP A 245 -10.04 -10.43 -5.31
N MET A 246 -10.72 -10.75 -4.21
CA MET A 246 -10.16 -10.79 -2.86
C MET A 246 -9.46 -12.12 -2.52
N TYR A 247 -9.45 -13.10 -3.43
CA TYR A 247 -8.71 -14.35 -3.20
C TYR A 247 -7.19 -14.07 -3.10
N PRO A 248 -6.45 -14.70 -2.17
CA PRO A 248 -6.83 -15.79 -1.27
C PRO A 248 -7.40 -15.34 0.08
N LEU A 249 -7.51 -14.04 0.32
CA LEU A 249 -8.03 -13.49 1.57
C LEU A 249 -9.48 -13.91 1.83
N VAL A 250 -10.27 -13.92 0.78
CA VAL A 250 -11.63 -14.46 0.76
C VAL A 250 -11.61 -15.71 -0.12
N PRO A 251 -11.97 -16.90 0.43
CA PRO A 251 -12.09 -18.11 -0.37
C PRO A 251 -13.04 -17.92 -1.54
N ARG A 252 -12.77 -18.57 -2.66
CA ARG A 252 -13.72 -18.70 -3.78
C ARG A 252 -14.70 -19.84 -3.49
N ASP A 253 -15.95 -19.64 -3.84
CA ASP A 253 -17.01 -20.65 -3.77
C ASP A 253 -16.75 -21.81 -4.76
#